data_87ffce1b12d97611fea3facb7768c2b5
#
_entry.id   87ffce1b12d97611fea3facb7768c2b5
#
_cell.length_a   1.000
_cell.length_b   1.000
_cell.length_c   1.000
_cell.angle_alpha   90.00
_cell.angle_beta   90.00
_cell.angle_gamma   90.00
#
_symmetry.space_group_name_H-M   'P 1'
#
loop_
_entity.id
_entity.type
_entity.pdbx_description
1 polymer ?
#
loop_
_entity_poly.entity_id
_entity_poly.type
_entity_poly.pdbx_seq_one_letter_code
_entity_poly.pdbx_strand_id
1 'polypeptide(L)'
;MRIYLLLSSALLALALETSAQVTVKRYTPDGQTSETSQSSSSSRQRVERYPTALKYNIGSFFAGHYPLSVEQRLSPYLTAEVGLGLTLNNSTDAFLSDILYPGNYFYSSSSKVRLGGSQMLNVKIFPSGDAYNDAFYFGFFLQNKEYNRKFAGISQDFVSFKRTFDQGLMLGYQIRSSKQVLIDLSLGLSNRYVNFPKVLESNTIDPNTGELMVVFDLSPEENRYQTIGIIGGLKIAYLLKERR
;
A
#
# COMPACT_ATOMS: atom_id res chain seq x y z
N MET A 1 18.42 8.17 -14.31
CA MET A 1 19.02 7.77 -13.00
C MET A 1 19.55 8.94 -12.16
N ARG A 2 20.10 10.02 -12.72
CA ARG A 2 20.67 11.16 -11.95
C ARG A 2 19.63 12.10 -11.30
N ILE A 3 18.42 12.21 -11.83
CA ILE A 3 17.35 13.11 -11.30
C ILE A 3 16.75 12.57 -9.99
N TYR A 4 16.70 11.27 -9.80
CA TYR A 4 16.14 10.64 -8.59
C TYR A 4 17.05 10.82 -7.36
N LEU A 5 18.36 10.90 -7.55
CA LEU A 5 19.33 11.16 -6.48
C LEU A 5 19.24 12.61 -5.96
N LEU A 6 18.91 13.57 -6.81
CA LEU A 6 18.76 14.98 -6.41
C LEU A 6 17.45 15.23 -5.65
N LEU A 7 16.36 14.54 -6.00
CA LEU A 7 15.09 14.63 -5.27
C LEU A 7 15.18 13.99 -3.87
N SER A 8 15.90 12.90 -3.73
CA SER A 8 16.06 12.25 -2.42
C SER A 8 16.94 13.06 -1.46
N SER A 9 17.96 13.75 -1.97
CA SER A 9 18.81 14.64 -1.15
C SER A 9 18.10 15.91 -0.73
N ALA A 10 17.22 16.47 -1.56
CA ALA A 10 16.41 17.66 -1.25
C ALA A 10 15.34 17.37 -0.18
N LEU A 11 14.71 16.20 -0.20
CA LEU A 11 13.76 15.78 0.84
C LEU A 11 14.45 15.52 2.19
N LEU A 12 15.66 15.01 2.19
CA LEU A 12 16.43 14.78 3.41
C LEU A 12 16.90 16.10 4.05
N ALA A 13 17.23 17.12 3.24
CA ALA A 13 17.63 18.43 3.72
C ALA A 13 16.47 19.21 4.35
N LEU A 14 15.24 19.07 3.81
CA LEU A 14 14.04 19.70 4.38
C LEU A 14 13.61 19.13 5.73
N ALA A 15 13.98 17.90 6.04
CA ALA A 15 13.66 17.26 7.33
C ALA A 15 14.57 17.71 8.49
N LEU A 16 15.67 18.38 8.21
CA LEU A 16 16.68 18.77 9.23
C LEU A 16 16.50 20.19 9.78
N GLU A 17 15.65 21.03 9.19
CA GLU A 17 15.55 22.46 9.58
C GLU A 17 14.33 22.84 10.44
N THR A 18 13.49 21.93 10.89
CA THR A 18 12.27 22.27 11.66
C THR A 18 12.42 22.07 13.18
N SER A 19 13.50 22.56 13.78
CA SER A 19 13.54 22.80 15.22
C SER A 19 13.41 24.28 15.56
N ALA A 20 12.38 24.94 15.05
CA ALA A 20 12.00 26.27 15.49
C ALA A 20 11.26 26.17 16.82
N GLN A 21 11.96 26.36 17.94
CA GLN A 21 11.32 26.60 19.23
C GLN A 21 10.63 27.97 19.21
N VAL A 22 9.33 27.97 19.07
CA VAL A 22 8.53 29.18 19.29
C VAL A 22 8.37 29.37 20.78
N THR A 23 9.21 30.23 21.36
CA THR A 23 9.05 30.71 22.74
C THR A 23 7.99 31.80 22.74
N VAL A 24 6.75 31.48 23.08
CA VAL A 24 5.69 32.46 23.28
C VAL A 24 5.91 33.14 24.63
N LYS A 25 6.45 34.36 24.61
CA LYS A 25 6.45 35.24 25.78
C LYS A 25 5.04 35.86 25.92
N ARG A 26 4.27 35.44 26.91
CA ARG A 26 3.05 36.15 27.31
C ARG A 26 3.46 37.43 28.02
N TYR A 27 3.10 38.58 27.43
CA TYR A 27 3.18 39.86 28.07
C TYR A 27 1.94 40.03 28.96
N THR A 28 2.12 40.12 30.27
CA THR A 28 1.10 40.58 31.21
C THR A 28 1.34 42.07 31.47
N PRO A 29 0.32 42.95 31.37
CA PRO A 29 0.51 44.41 31.46
C PRO A 29 0.81 44.93 32.86
N ASP A 30 0.71 44.16 33.90
CA ASP A 30 0.91 44.60 35.27
C ASP A 30 2.22 44.07 35.82
N GLY A 31 3.14 45.02 36.07
CA GLY A 31 4.49 44.83 36.55
C GLY A 31 4.64 44.30 37.98
N GLN A 32 4.10 43.09 38.28
CA GLN A 32 4.43 42.34 39.47
C GLN A 32 5.13 41.04 39.07
N THR A 33 6.43 41.06 39.20
CA THR A 33 7.28 39.86 39.17
C THR A 33 7.04 39.04 40.43
N SER A 34 6.01 38.23 40.46
CA SER A 34 5.90 37.09 41.39
C SER A 34 6.60 35.90 40.75
N GLU A 35 7.84 35.64 41.09
CA GLU A 35 8.50 34.37 40.92
C GLU A 35 7.78 33.30 41.72
N THR A 36 6.61 32.90 41.30
CA THR A 36 6.03 31.65 41.76
C THR A 36 6.69 30.55 40.99
N SER A 37 7.77 30.00 41.55
CA SER A 37 8.31 28.70 41.16
C SER A 37 7.22 27.65 41.41
N GLN A 38 6.19 27.63 40.56
CA GLN A 38 5.38 26.45 40.36
C GLN A 38 6.31 25.38 39.82
N SER A 39 6.88 24.58 40.71
CA SER A 39 7.29 23.23 40.40
C SER A 39 6.03 22.49 39.93
N SER A 40 5.68 22.75 38.65
CA SER A 40 4.79 21.86 37.94
C SER A 40 5.51 20.52 37.94
N SER A 41 5.24 19.70 38.94
CA SER A 41 5.40 18.27 38.80
C SER A 41 4.47 17.89 37.65
N SER A 42 4.97 18.15 36.43
CA SER A 42 4.43 17.53 35.23
C SER A 42 4.54 16.05 35.53
N SER A 43 3.46 15.48 36.05
CA SER A 43 3.26 14.05 35.96
C SER A 43 3.45 13.76 34.48
N ARG A 44 4.68 13.40 34.11
CA ARG A 44 4.97 12.89 32.78
C ARG A 44 4.01 11.72 32.62
N GLN A 45 2.83 12.01 32.09
CA GLN A 45 1.93 10.96 31.65
C GLN A 45 2.81 10.05 30.83
N ARG A 46 3.04 8.88 31.40
CA ARG A 46 3.86 7.84 30.77
C ARG A 46 3.15 7.50 29.48
N VAL A 47 3.52 8.19 28.38
CA VAL A 47 2.92 7.98 27.08
C VAL A 47 3.14 6.51 26.77
N GLU A 48 2.05 5.75 26.80
CA GLU A 48 2.10 4.34 26.43
C GLU A 48 2.73 4.24 25.06
N ARG A 49 3.92 3.68 25.00
CA ARG A 49 4.66 3.53 23.74
C ARG A 49 4.17 2.27 23.06
N TYR A 50 3.60 2.45 21.89
CA TYR A 50 3.25 1.38 20.99
C TYR A 50 4.27 1.43 19.84
N PRO A 51 5.34 0.62 19.86
CA PRO A 51 6.35 0.69 18.83
C PRO A 51 5.90 0.02 17.54
N THR A 52 4.96 -0.92 17.62
CA THR A 52 4.57 -1.81 16.51
C THR A 52 3.07 -1.84 16.34
N ALA A 53 2.61 -1.85 15.10
CA ALA A 53 1.21 -2.05 14.72
C ALA A 53 1.08 -3.21 13.73
N LEU A 54 0.14 -4.12 13.97
CA LEU A 54 -0.29 -5.11 13.01
C LEU A 54 -1.46 -4.53 12.21
N LYS A 55 -1.37 -4.53 10.88
CA LYS A 55 -2.34 -3.88 9.99
C LYS A 55 -2.92 -4.84 8.98
N TYR A 56 -4.20 -4.63 8.70
CA TYR A 56 -4.95 -5.33 7.69
C TYR A 56 -5.70 -4.35 6.80
N ASN A 57 -5.50 -4.41 5.48
CA ASN A 57 -6.12 -3.50 4.53
C ASN A 57 -7.43 -4.08 3.98
N ILE A 58 -8.55 -3.58 4.49
CA ILE A 58 -9.89 -3.99 4.05
C ILE A 58 -10.21 -3.40 2.67
N GLY A 59 -9.76 -2.16 2.39
CA GLY A 59 -10.05 -1.48 1.14
C GLY A 59 -9.50 -2.20 -0.09
N SER A 60 -8.48 -3.03 0.07
CA SER A 60 -7.88 -3.79 -1.04
C SER A 60 -8.66 -5.04 -1.47
N PHE A 61 -9.72 -5.43 -0.75
CA PHE A 61 -10.55 -6.60 -1.11
C PHE A 61 -11.19 -6.48 -2.49
N PHE A 62 -11.66 -5.28 -2.83
CA PHE A 62 -12.24 -5.03 -4.15
C PHE A 62 -11.25 -5.24 -5.30
N ALA A 63 -9.96 -5.09 -5.01
CA ALA A 63 -8.87 -5.41 -5.94
C ALA A 63 -8.38 -6.87 -5.83
N GLY A 64 -9.11 -7.74 -5.10
CA GLY A 64 -8.70 -9.13 -4.89
C GLY A 64 -7.35 -9.28 -4.19
N HIS A 65 -7.00 -8.35 -3.31
CA HIS A 65 -5.73 -8.29 -2.61
C HIS A 65 -5.95 -8.29 -1.10
N TYR A 66 -5.29 -9.20 -0.39
CA TYR A 66 -5.46 -9.48 1.04
C TYR A 66 -4.13 -9.34 1.79
N PRO A 67 -3.63 -8.12 1.99
CA PRO A 67 -2.34 -7.91 2.65
C PRO A 67 -2.48 -7.88 4.17
N LEU A 68 -1.52 -8.50 4.83
CA LEU A 68 -1.23 -8.33 6.25
C LEU A 68 0.11 -7.63 6.36
N SER A 69 0.20 -6.60 7.19
CA SER A 69 1.42 -5.83 7.35
C SER A 69 1.75 -5.53 8.80
N VAL A 70 3.02 -5.31 9.04
CA VAL A 70 3.57 -4.87 10.32
C VAL A 70 4.19 -3.51 10.09
N GLU A 71 3.75 -2.52 10.85
CA GLU A 71 4.34 -1.18 10.86
C GLU A 71 5.12 -0.99 12.15
N GLN A 72 6.38 -0.57 12.03
CA GLN A 72 7.26 -0.27 13.12
C GLN A 72 7.48 1.24 13.22
N ARG A 73 7.28 1.81 14.41
CA ARG A 73 7.62 3.19 14.71
C ARG A 73 9.14 3.31 14.92
N LEU A 74 9.81 4.04 14.05
CA LEU A 74 11.24 4.30 14.11
C LEU A 74 11.54 5.56 14.93
N SER A 75 10.66 6.56 14.80
CA SER A 75 10.71 7.80 15.57
C SER A 75 9.30 8.37 15.74
N PRO A 76 9.07 9.45 16.50
CA PRO A 76 7.78 10.13 16.54
C PRO A 76 7.29 10.56 15.15
N TYR A 77 8.21 10.88 14.26
CA TYR A 77 7.94 11.43 12.93
C TYR A 77 8.00 10.38 11.82
N LEU A 78 8.48 9.17 12.08
CA LEU A 78 8.80 8.19 11.04
C LEU A 78 8.34 6.79 11.41
N THR A 79 7.65 6.13 10.49
CA THR A 79 7.34 4.69 10.57
C THR A 79 7.74 3.98 9.29
N ALA A 80 8.04 2.69 9.42
CA ALA A 80 8.24 1.78 8.30
C ALA A 80 7.25 0.62 8.40
N GLU A 81 6.61 0.29 7.28
CA GLU A 81 5.62 -0.78 7.19
C GLU A 81 6.07 -1.79 6.14
N VAL A 82 6.09 -3.06 6.51
CA VAL A 82 6.31 -4.19 5.59
C VAL A 82 5.12 -5.10 5.61
N GLY A 83 4.74 -5.62 4.45
CA GLY A 83 3.56 -6.48 4.33
C GLY A 83 3.75 -7.57 3.30
N LEU A 84 3.04 -8.67 3.57
CA LEU A 84 2.86 -9.79 2.67
C LEU A 84 1.36 -9.99 2.48
N GLY A 85 0.96 -10.50 1.33
CA GLY A 85 -0.46 -10.71 1.06
C GLY A 85 -0.69 -11.77 0.01
N LEU A 86 -1.95 -12.17 -0.06
CA LEU A 86 -2.47 -13.06 -1.08
C LEU A 86 -3.23 -12.26 -2.13
N THR A 87 -3.16 -12.69 -3.37
CA THR A 87 -3.93 -12.15 -4.46
C THR A 87 -4.84 -13.22 -5.05
N LEU A 88 -6.05 -12.81 -5.40
CA LEU A 88 -7.03 -13.64 -6.07
C LEU A 88 -7.49 -12.97 -7.36
N ASN A 89 -8.79 -12.83 -7.56
CA ASN A 89 -9.34 -12.14 -8.72
C ASN A 89 -9.35 -10.63 -8.52
N ASN A 90 -8.68 -9.89 -9.40
CA ASN A 90 -8.77 -8.43 -9.42
C ASN A 90 -9.96 -8.00 -10.28
N SER A 91 -11.13 -7.85 -9.66
CA SER A 91 -12.38 -7.49 -10.36
C SER A 91 -12.31 -6.09 -10.99
N THR A 92 -11.62 -5.15 -10.34
CA THR A 92 -11.43 -3.79 -10.87
C THR A 92 -10.57 -3.80 -12.14
N ASP A 93 -9.49 -4.55 -12.12
CA ASP A 93 -8.57 -4.65 -13.25
C ASP A 93 -9.21 -5.48 -14.40
N ALA A 94 -10.01 -6.49 -14.07
CA ALA A 94 -10.79 -7.24 -15.07
C ALA A 94 -11.72 -6.31 -15.83
N PHE A 95 -12.51 -5.50 -15.12
CA PHE A 95 -13.43 -4.54 -15.73
C PHE A 95 -12.70 -3.51 -16.60
N LEU A 96 -11.59 -2.94 -16.11
CA LEU A 96 -10.81 -1.98 -16.87
C LEU A 96 -10.09 -2.62 -18.07
N SER A 97 -9.67 -3.87 -17.94
CA SER A 97 -8.99 -4.61 -18.99
C SER A 97 -9.90 -4.83 -20.20
N ASP A 98 -11.17 -5.15 -19.98
CA ASP A 98 -12.14 -5.34 -21.05
C ASP A 98 -12.39 -4.05 -21.85
N ILE A 99 -12.31 -2.90 -21.18
CA ILE A 99 -12.52 -1.58 -21.82
C ILE A 99 -11.24 -1.11 -22.55
N LEU A 100 -10.08 -1.20 -21.88
CA LEU A 100 -8.85 -0.59 -22.35
C LEU A 100 -8.03 -1.48 -23.28
N TYR A 101 -8.17 -2.79 -23.14
CA TYR A 101 -7.38 -3.79 -23.88
C TYR A 101 -8.26 -4.91 -24.44
N PRO A 102 -9.16 -4.58 -25.40
CA PRO A 102 -10.02 -5.59 -26.04
C PRO A 102 -9.16 -6.68 -26.69
N GLY A 103 -9.52 -7.92 -26.47
CA GLY A 103 -8.75 -9.09 -26.96
C GLY A 103 -7.65 -9.60 -26.02
N ASN A 104 -7.60 -9.08 -24.79
CA ASN A 104 -6.77 -9.66 -23.74
C ASN A 104 -7.62 -10.64 -22.90
N TYR A 105 -7.42 -11.92 -23.13
CA TYR A 105 -8.19 -12.99 -22.49
C TYR A 105 -7.66 -13.41 -21.11
N PHE A 106 -6.74 -12.67 -20.50
CA PHE A 106 -6.23 -13.00 -19.15
C PHE A 106 -7.37 -13.12 -18.13
N TYR A 107 -8.39 -12.26 -18.21
CA TYR A 107 -9.56 -12.28 -17.32
C TYR A 107 -10.76 -13.05 -17.88
N SER A 108 -10.58 -13.89 -18.91
CA SER A 108 -11.65 -14.70 -19.46
C SER A 108 -12.39 -15.49 -18.37
N SER A 109 -13.72 -15.58 -18.50
CA SER A 109 -14.58 -16.37 -17.61
C SER A 109 -14.23 -17.87 -17.62
N SER A 110 -13.68 -18.35 -18.73
CA SER A 110 -13.24 -19.74 -18.89
C SER A 110 -11.92 -20.06 -18.16
N SER A 111 -11.20 -19.03 -17.66
CA SER A 111 -9.99 -19.25 -16.88
C SER A 111 -10.31 -19.42 -15.39
N LYS A 112 -9.52 -20.23 -14.69
CA LYS A 112 -9.70 -20.49 -13.26
C LYS A 112 -8.72 -19.65 -12.45
N VAL A 113 -9.23 -18.86 -11.50
CA VAL A 113 -8.40 -18.07 -10.56
C VAL A 113 -7.51 -18.98 -9.74
N ARG A 114 -6.24 -18.63 -9.61
CA ARG A 114 -5.25 -19.26 -8.76
C ARG A 114 -4.71 -18.27 -7.75
N LEU A 115 -4.26 -18.79 -6.62
CA LEU A 115 -3.64 -17.99 -5.58
C LEU A 115 -2.34 -17.40 -6.11
N GLY A 116 -2.19 -16.09 -5.94
CA GLY A 116 -0.96 -15.36 -6.16
C GLY A 116 -0.46 -14.72 -4.86
N GLY A 117 0.61 -13.97 -4.96
CA GLY A 117 1.26 -13.33 -3.81
C GLY A 117 1.47 -11.84 -4.00
N SER A 118 1.68 -11.15 -2.90
CA SER A 118 2.05 -9.73 -2.91
C SER A 118 3.04 -9.40 -1.80
N GLN A 119 3.81 -8.35 -2.03
CA GLN A 119 4.77 -7.78 -1.08
C GLN A 119 4.63 -6.27 -1.10
N MET A 120 4.79 -5.63 0.05
CA MET A 120 4.74 -4.18 0.16
C MET A 120 5.75 -3.66 1.18
N LEU A 121 6.25 -2.47 0.88
CA LEU A 121 7.09 -1.67 1.76
C LEU A 121 6.57 -0.24 1.73
N ASN A 122 6.30 0.34 2.90
CA ASN A 122 5.91 1.74 3.03
C ASN A 122 6.81 2.43 4.04
N VAL A 123 7.11 3.68 3.76
CA VAL A 123 7.77 4.58 4.72
C VAL A 123 6.87 5.79 4.87
N LYS A 124 6.50 6.16 6.10
CA LYS A 124 5.56 7.25 6.39
C LYS A 124 6.22 8.29 7.27
N ILE A 125 5.99 9.55 6.94
CA ILE A 125 6.48 10.73 7.66
C ILE A 125 5.28 11.46 8.24
N PHE A 126 5.29 11.71 9.54
CA PHE A 126 4.27 12.38 10.32
C PHE A 126 4.76 13.77 10.73
N PRO A 127 4.37 14.85 10.07
CA PRO A 127 4.87 16.19 10.36
C PRO A 127 4.59 16.65 11.80
N SER A 128 3.48 16.20 12.40
CA SER A 128 3.12 16.50 13.79
C SER A 128 3.97 15.76 14.84
N GLY A 129 4.71 14.72 14.44
CA GLY A 129 5.44 13.87 15.38
C GLY A 129 4.55 12.93 16.20
N ASP A 130 3.33 12.67 15.76
CA ASP A 130 2.32 11.88 16.47
C ASP A 130 1.97 10.57 15.76
N ALA A 131 2.98 9.85 15.29
CA ALA A 131 2.77 8.52 14.73
C ALA A 131 1.97 7.64 15.70
N TYR A 132 0.90 6.99 15.19
CA TYR A 132 -0.08 6.18 15.93
C TYR A 132 -1.11 6.98 16.78
N ASN A 133 -1.26 8.25 16.53
CA ASN A 133 -2.36 9.09 17.00
C ASN A 133 -3.18 9.62 15.83
N ASP A 134 -4.06 10.60 16.11
CA ASP A 134 -4.80 11.32 15.06
C ASP A 134 -3.82 12.22 14.30
N ALA A 135 -3.27 11.72 13.22
CA ALA A 135 -2.20 12.39 12.50
C ALA A 135 -2.28 12.18 10.99
N PHE A 136 -2.01 13.26 10.27
CA PHE A 136 -1.76 13.24 8.84
C PHE A 136 -0.33 12.76 8.56
N TYR A 137 -0.14 12.08 7.44
CA TYR A 137 1.19 11.66 7.00
C TYR A 137 1.36 11.72 5.49
N PHE A 138 2.62 11.84 5.08
CA PHE A 138 3.09 11.58 3.74
C PHE A 138 3.82 10.23 3.73
N GLY A 139 3.79 9.54 2.63
CA GLY A 139 4.50 8.27 2.54
C GLY A 139 5.03 7.98 1.15
N PHE A 140 6.06 7.17 1.13
CA PHE A 140 6.55 6.49 -0.07
C PHE A 140 6.22 5.02 0.05
N PHE A 141 5.80 4.40 -1.05
CA PHE A 141 5.49 2.98 -1.06
C PHE A 141 6.06 2.27 -2.28
N LEU A 142 6.36 1.00 -2.06
CA LEU A 142 6.67 0.00 -3.08
C LEU A 142 5.72 -1.17 -2.89
N GLN A 143 5.12 -1.65 -3.95
CA GLN A 143 4.23 -2.79 -3.90
C GLN A 143 4.40 -3.67 -5.14
N ASN A 144 4.59 -4.97 -4.92
CA ASN A 144 4.59 -5.98 -5.96
C ASN A 144 3.41 -6.90 -5.76
N LYS A 145 2.68 -7.21 -6.84
CA LYS A 145 1.53 -8.14 -6.83
C LYS A 145 1.64 -9.08 -8.03
N GLU A 146 1.34 -10.34 -7.79
CA GLU A 146 1.24 -11.34 -8.82
C GLU A 146 -0.15 -11.98 -8.77
N TYR A 147 -0.86 -11.95 -9.88
CA TYR A 147 -2.16 -12.58 -10.05
C TYR A 147 -2.01 -13.79 -10.98
N ASN A 148 -2.49 -14.94 -10.56
CA ASN A 148 -2.31 -16.19 -11.29
C ASN A 148 -3.66 -16.73 -11.80
N ARG A 149 -3.67 -17.25 -13.03
CA ARG A 149 -4.83 -17.88 -13.64
C ARG A 149 -4.43 -19.15 -14.38
N LYS A 150 -5.27 -20.18 -14.27
CA LYS A 150 -5.13 -21.42 -15.00
C LYS A 150 -6.05 -21.42 -16.20
N PHE A 151 -5.54 -21.77 -17.34
CA PHE A 151 -6.22 -21.84 -18.63
C PHE A 151 -6.23 -23.29 -19.13
N ALA A 152 -7.33 -23.66 -19.80
CA ALA A 152 -7.38 -24.88 -20.57
C ALA A 152 -6.61 -24.65 -21.88
N GLY A 153 -5.50 -25.31 -22.06
CA GLY A 153 -4.70 -25.22 -23.29
C GLY A 153 -5.07 -26.28 -24.31
N ILE A 154 -4.59 -26.09 -25.55
CA ILE A 154 -4.82 -27.01 -26.67
C ILE A 154 -4.25 -28.40 -26.37
N SER A 155 -3.03 -28.47 -25.83
CA SER A 155 -2.35 -29.72 -25.54
C SER A 155 -2.37 -30.06 -24.05
N GLN A 156 -2.28 -29.06 -23.21
CA GLN A 156 -2.28 -29.20 -21.74
C GLN A 156 -2.67 -27.87 -21.09
N ASP A 157 -3.25 -27.96 -19.88
CA ASP A 157 -3.52 -26.81 -19.06
C ASP A 157 -2.24 -26.08 -18.68
N PHE A 158 -2.28 -24.75 -18.67
CA PHE A 158 -1.15 -23.92 -18.26
C PHE A 158 -1.57 -22.85 -17.25
N VAL A 159 -0.61 -22.32 -16.50
CA VAL A 159 -0.80 -21.20 -15.59
C VAL A 159 -0.13 -19.97 -16.18
N SER A 160 -0.89 -18.91 -16.31
CA SER A 160 -0.40 -17.59 -16.70
C SER A 160 -0.42 -16.67 -15.49
N PHE A 161 0.46 -15.66 -15.48
CA PHE A 161 0.56 -14.70 -14.39
C PHE A 161 0.52 -13.28 -14.92
N LYS A 162 0.00 -12.37 -14.10
CA LYS A 162 0.10 -10.93 -14.31
C LYS A 162 0.81 -10.32 -13.11
N ARG A 163 1.95 -9.69 -13.35
CA ARG A 163 2.72 -8.99 -12.33
C ARG A 163 2.53 -7.49 -12.44
N THR A 164 2.32 -6.85 -11.30
CA THR A 164 2.27 -5.40 -11.20
C THR A 164 3.28 -4.94 -10.16
N PHE A 165 4.08 -3.95 -10.51
CA PHE A 165 4.98 -3.29 -9.58
C PHE A 165 4.62 -1.81 -9.52
N ASP A 166 4.18 -1.37 -8.36
CA ASP A 166 3.78 0.00 -8.04
C ASP A 166 4.86 0.67 -7.18
N GLN A 167 5.32 1.84 -7.59
CA GLN A 167 6.15 2.72 -6.76
C GLN A 167 5.57 4.12 -6.77
N GLY A 168 5.43 4.75 -5.61
CA GLY A 168 4.77 6.05 -5.58
C GLY A 168 4.72 6.72 -4.23
N LEU A 169 3.96 7.81 -4.21
CA LEU A 169 3.74 8.64 -3.04
C LEU A 169 2.30 8.44 -2.55
N MET A 170 2.12 8.52 -1.25
CA MET A 170 0.81 8.46 -0.61
C MET A 170 0.64 9.59 0.38
N LEU A 171 -0.60 9.98 0.55
CA LEU A 171 -1.09 10.83 1.63
C LEU A 171 -2.03 9.99 2.48
N GLY A 172 -2.06 10.21 3.77
CA GLY A 172 -2.98 9.50 4.61
C GLY A 172 -3.24 10.18 5.94
N TYR A 173 -4.24 9.66 6.60
CA TYR A 173 -4.64 10.10 7.92
C TYR A 173 -4.89 8.90 8.82
N GLN A 174 -4.28 8.90 9.99
CA GLN A 174 -4.51 7.90 11.02
C GLN A 174 -5.49 8.44 12.03
N ILE A 175 -6.48 7.62 12.42
CA ILE A 175 -7.49 7.92 13.42
C ILE A 175 -7.36 6.89 14.53
N ARG A 176 -7.08 7.34 15.74
CA ARG A 176 -7.02 6.48 16.91
C ARG A 176 -8.41 6.24 17.48
N SER A 177 -9.00 5.10 17.15
CA SER A 177 -10.35 4.73 17.61
C SER A 177 -10.38 4.27 19.07
N SER A 178 -9.30 3.67 19.55
CA SER A 178 -9.18 3.24 20.96
C SER A 178 -7.71 3.19 21.39
N LYS A 179 -7.44 2.75 22.63
CA LYS A 179 -6.06 2.59 23.12
C LYS A 179 -5.20 1.67 22.23
N GLN A 180 -5.82 0.68 21.59
CA GLN A 180 -5.12 -0.35 20.81
C GLN A 180 -5.53 -0.42 19.34
N VAL A 181 -6.59 0.28 18.94
CA VAL A 181 -7.11 0.21 17.58
C VAL A 181 -6.93 1.56 16.88
N LEU A 182 -6.40 1.48 15.67
CA LEU A 182 -6.17 2.62 14.80
C LEU A 182 -6.74 2.31 13.41
N ILE A 183 -7.39 3.30 12.81
CA ILE A 183 -7.86 3.28 11.43
C ILE A 183 -6.89 4.12 10.61
N ASP A 184 -6.42 3.58 9.50
CA ASP A 184 -5.44 4.23 8.61
C ASP A 184 -6.06 4.37 7.22
N LEU A 185 -6.37 5.61 6.84
CA LEU A 185 -6.90 5.98 5.55
C LEU A 185 -5.76 6.51 4.68
N SER A 186 -5.63 6.01 3.47
CA SER A 186 -4.58 6.44 2.55
C SER A 186 -5.05 6.51 1.11
N LEU A 187 -4.47 7.46 0.38
CA LEU A 187 -4.60 7.62 -1.06
C LEU A 187 -3.21 7.87 -1.65
N GLY A 188 -2.86 7.17 -2.71
CA GLY A 188 -1.56 7.28 -3.35
C GLY A 188 -1.64 7.29 -4.85
N LEU A 189 -0.62 7.91 -5.45
CA LEU A 189 -0.34 7.86 -6.88
C LEU A 189 0.95 7.09 -7.10
N SER A 190 0.93 6.17 -8.03
CA SER A 190 2.08 5.33 -8.38
C SER A 190 2.41 5.41 -9.85
N ASN A 191 3.68 5.17 -10.13
CA ASN A 191 4.14 4.69 -11.41
C ASN A 191 4.02 3.17 -11.37
N ARG A 192 3.14 2.62 -12.21
CA ARG A 192 2.82 1.19 -12.26
C ARG A 192 3.45 0.55 -13.48
N TYR A 193 4.25 -0.47 -13.23
CA TYR A 193 4.78 -1.37 -14.26
C TYR A 193 3.93 -2.64 -14.28
N VAL A 194 3.45 -3.01 -15.45
CA VAL A 194 2.63 -4.21 -15.66
C VAL A 194 3.35 -5.13 -16.63
N ASN A 195 3.42 -6.40 -16.26
CA ASN A 195 3.96 -7.47 -17.11
C ASN A 195 3.03 -8.68 -17.06
N PHE A 196 2.58 -9.14 -18.21
CA PHE A 196 1.81 -10.38 -18.36
C PHE A 196 1.98 -10.97 -19.75
N PRO A 197 1.99 -12.30 -19.90
CA PRO A 197 1.99 -12.93 -21.19
C PRO A 197 0.65 -12.71 -21.89
N LYS A 198 0.68 -12.58 -23.20
CA LYS A 198 -0.52 -12.47 -24.02
C LYS A 198 -1.15 -13.84 -24.15
N VAL A 199 -2.39 -13.96 -23.72
CA VAL A 199 -3.19 -15.18 -23.84
C VAL A 199 -4.10 -15.01 -25.06
N LEU A 200 -3.98 -15.93 -26.01
CA LEU A 200 -4.82 -15.99 -27.21
C LEU A 200 -5.95 -16.99 -26.99
N GLU A 201 -7.12 -16.67 -27.49
CA GLU A 201 -8.27 -17.59 -27.49
C GLU A 201 -8.38 -18.24 -28.87
N SER A 202 -8.64 -19.53 -28.87
CA SER A 202 -8.90 -20.33 -30.05
C SER A 202 -10.07 -21.27 -29.81
N ASN A 203 -10.85 -21.52 -30.84
CA ASN A 203 -11.93 -22.48 -30.79
C ASN A 203 -11.46 -23.80 -31.43
N THR A 204 -11.67 -24.90 -30.75
CA THR A 204 -11.38 -26.25 -31.27
C THR A 204 -12.58 -27.16 -31.02
N ILE A 205 -12.62 -28.29 -31.70
CA ILE A 205 -13.67 -29.29 -31.49
C ILE A 205 -13.10 -30.35 -30.53
N ASP A 206 -13.82 -30.63 -29.46
CA ASP A 206 -13.48 -31.72 -28.54
C ASP A 206 -13.54 -33.06 -29.31
N PRO A 207 -12.42 -33.79 -29.42
CA PRO A 207 -12.38 -35.04 -30.18
C PRO A 207 -13.26 -36.15 -29.58
N ASN A 208 -13.66 -36.03 -28.32
CA ASN A 208 -14.48 -37.06 -27.63
C ASN A 208 -16.00 -36.76 -27.73
N THR A 209 -16.37 -35.49 -27.67
CA THR A 209 -17.82 -35.09 -27.65
C THR A 209 -18.26 -34.48 -28.96
N GLY A 210 -17.36 -34.01 -29.80
CA GLY A 210 -17.68 -33.29 -31.03
C GLY A 210 -18.19 -31.84 -30.78
N GLU A 211 -18.15 -31.37 -29.56
CA GLU A 211 -18.61 -30.05 -29.18
C GLU A 211 -17.50 -28.99 -29.39
N LEU A 212 -17.93 -27.75 -29.66
CA LEU A 212 -17.05 -26.61 -29.76
C LEU A 212 -16.49 -26.25 -28.37
N MET A 213 -15.18 -26.30 -28.20
CA MET A 213 -14.48 -25.99 -26.97
C MET A 213 -13.59 -24.78 -27.13
N VAL A 214 -13.65 -23.86 -26.16
CA VAL A 214 -12.76 -22.71 -26.08
C VAL A 214 -11.45 -23.15 -25.43
N VAL A 215 -10.36 -22.97 -26.13
CA VAL A 215 -9.01 -23.29 -25.67
C VAL A 215 -8.12 -22.05 -25.73
N PHE A 216 -7.05 -22.06 -24.95
CA PHE A 216 -6.14 -20.94 -24.89
C PHE A 216 -4.73 -21.36 -25.26
N ASP A 217 -3.97 -20.42 -25.79
CA ASP A 217 -2.56 -20.58 -26.07
C ASP A 217 -1.75 -19.38 -25.55
N LEU A 218 -0.50 -19.62 -25.17
CA LEU A 218 0.42 -18.57 -24.77
C LEU A 218 1.14 -18.04 -26.01
N SER A 219 0.95 -16.76 -26.29
CA SER A 219 1.82 -16.07 -27.25
C SER A 219 3.23 -15.96 -26.67
N PRO A 220 4.28 -16.09 -27.51
CA PRO A 220 5.65 -15.80 -27.07
C PRO A 220 5.85 -14.32 -26.73
N GLU A 221 4.91 -13.46 -27.09
CA GLU A 221 4.95 -12.03 -26.80
C GLU A 221 4.48 -11.75 -25.37
N GLU A 222 5.28 -10.99 -24.61
CA GLU A 222 4.89 -10.44 -23.31
C GLU A 222 4.38 -9.01 -23.49
N ASN A 223 3.23 -8.72 -22.88
CA ASN A 223 2.73 -7.36 -22.76
C ASN A 223 3.43 -6.67 -21.59
N ARG A 224 4.20 -5.64 -21.88
CA ARG A 224 4.87 -4.79 -20.88
C ARG A 224 4.46 -3.36 -21.10
N TYR A 225 3.89 -2.74 -20.09
CA TYR A 225 3.55 -1.33 -20.16
C TYR A 225 3.72 -0.65 -18.82
N GLN A 226 3.78 0.68 -18.88
CA GLN A 226 3.88 1.56 -17.73
C GLN A 226 2.68 2.49 -17.75
N THR A 227 2.07 2.70 -16.59
CA THR A 227 0.88 3.54 -16.43
C THR A 227 0.89 4.21 -15.05
N ILE A 228 -0.01 5.17 -14.87
CA ILE A 228 -0.26 5.76 -13.56
C ILE A 228 -1.25 4.86 -12.83
N GLY A 229 -0.91 4.47 -11.60
CA GLY A 229 -1.78 3.75 -10.69
C GLY A 229 -2.32 4.66 -9.59
N ILE A 230 -3.59 4.47 -9.23
CA ILE A 230 -4.18 5.04 -8.02
C ILE A 230 -4.31 3.92 -7.00
N ILE A 231 -3.83 4.14 -5.79
CA ILE A 231 -3.88 3.18 -4.70
C ILE A 231 -4.62 3.81 -3.54
N GLY A 232 -5.71 3.18 -3.12
CA GLY A 232 -6.46 3.53 -1.92
C GLY A 232 -6.25 2.50 -0.82
N GLY A 233 -6.24 2.92 0.42
CA GLY A 233 -6.14 2.04 1.58
C GLY A 233 -7.12 2.44 2.68
N LEU A 234 -7.86 1.45 3.17
CA LEU A 234 -8.58 1.51 4.44
C LEU A 234 -8.05 0.36 5.29
N LYS A 235 -7.15 0.69 6.23
CA LYS A 235 -6.50 -0.32 7.07
C LYS A 235 -7.02 -0.22 8.50
N ILE A 236 -7.26 -1.36 9.12
CA ILE A 236 -7.42 -1.48 10.56
C ILE A 236 -6.09 -1.94 11.13
N ALA A 237 -5.63 -1.25 12.17
CA ALA A 237 -4.38 -1.54 12.84
C ALA A 237 -4.61 -1.89 14.31
N TYR A 238 -3.92 -2.90 14.80
CA TYR A 238 -3.84 -3.25 16.20
C TYR A 238 -2.46 -2.91 16.74
N LEU A 239 -2.43 -2.03 17.75
CA LEU A 239 -1.20 -1.54 18.36
C LEU A 239 -0.69 -2.54 19.42
N LEU A 240 0.53 -3.02 19.21
CA LEU A 240 1.18 -3.94 20.14
C LEU A 240 1.89 -3.15 21.25
N LYS A 241 1.54 -3.44 22.50
CA LYS A 241 2.16 -2.80 23.66
C LYS A 241 3.58 -3.34 23.86
N GLU A 242 4.54 -2.44 24.08
CA GLU A 242 5.88 -2.84 24.48
C GLU A 242 5.83 -3.56 25.82
N ARG A 243 6.24 -4.84 25.85
CA ARG A 243 6.47 -5.56 27.11
C ARG A 243 7.83 -5.09 27.65
N ARG A 244 7.82 -4.44 28.79
CA ARG A 244 9.00 -4.17 29.58
C ARG A 244 9.26 -5.31 30.55
#